data_717708836ff2c1f4226cac9f731a21a6
#
_entry.id   717708836ff2c1f4226cac9f731a21a6
#
_cell.length_a   1.000
_cell.length_b   1.000
_cell.length_c   1.000
_cell.angle_alpha   90.00
_cell.angle_beta   90.00
_cell.angle_gamma   90.00
#
_symmetry.space_group_name_H-M   'P 1'
#
loop_
_entity.id
_entity.type
_entity.pdbx_description
1 polymer ?
#
loop_
_entity_poly.entity_id
_entity_poly.type
_entity_poly.pdbx_seq_one_letter_code
_entity_poly.pdbx_strand_id
1 'polypeptide(L)'
;MGCNIRNIYTVGQLNAYIKNMFTQDYLLQGLFVKGEVSNCKYHSSGHIYFTLKDSKGTINCVMFAGNRAGLTFRLSEGQQVVVAGTVDVFERDGKYQLYAKQIILDGAGLLYEKYEQLKRELAELGMFAQEYKQPIPKYIKTLGVVTADTGAAVRDIIQIATRRNPYVQIILYPAIV
;
A
#
# COMPACT_ATOMS: atom_id res chain seq x y z
N MET A 1 0.32 17.99 55.59
CA MET A 1 1.16 17.64 54.45
C MET A 1 1.13 18.79 53.46
N GLY A 2 2.17 19.62 53.43
CA GLY A 2 2.22 20.78 52.52
C GLY A 2 2.45 20.34 51.10
N CYS A 3 1.48 20.59 50.24
CA CYS A 3 1.62 20.44 48.81
C CYS A 3 2.68 21.44 48.32
N ASN A 4 3.82 20.94 47.82
CA ASN A 4 4.92 21.76 47.36
C ASN A 4 4.55 22.35 46.00
N ILE A 5 3.93 23.53 45.95
CA ILE A 5 3.37 24.22 44.76
C ILE A 5 4.51 24.79 43.88
N ARG A 6 5.58 24.03 43.61
CA ARG A 6 6.73 24.58 42.90
C ARG A 6 6.64 24.55 41.38
N ASN A 7 5.65 23.81 40.78
CA ASN A 7 5.52 23.73 39.33
C ASN A 7 4.04 23.77 38.91
N ILE A 8 3.47 24.96 38.85
CA ILE A 8 2.13 25.16 38.30
C ILE A 8 2.30 25.46 36.79
N TYR A 9 1.79 24.58 35.96
CA TYR A 9 1.76 24.75 34.49
C TYR A 9 0.35 25.06 34.03
N THR A 10 0.21 25.86 33.01
CA THR A 10 -1.04 25.98 32.28
C THR A 10 -1.22 24.73 31.39
N VAL A 11 -2.47 24.45 30.97
CA VAL A 11 -2.76 23.32 30.06
C VAL A 11 -1.93 23.42 28.76
N GLY A 12 -1.83 24.62 28.18
CA GLY A 12 -1.04 24.86 26.98
C GLY A 12 0.46 24.57 27.19
N GLN A 13 1.02 25.01 28.35
CA GLN A 13 2.42 24.70 28.66
C GLN A 13 2.67 23.21 28.82
N LEU A 14 1.75 22.47 29.41
CA LEU A 14 1.86 21.01 29.55
C LEU A 14 1.77 20.34 28.20
N ASN A 15 0.79 20.72 27.36
CA ASN A 15 0.65 20.13 26.00
C ASN A 15 1.87 20.44 25.13
N ALA A 16 2.40 21.66 25.19
CA ALA A 16 3.63 22.03 24.47
C ALA A 16 4.84 21.22 24.95
N TYR A 17 4.96 21.01 26.25
CA TYR A 17 6.02 20.17 26.80
C TYR A 17 5.94 18.73 26.31
N ILE A 18 4.74 18.12 26.36
CA ILE A 18 4.52 16.75 25.87
C ILE A 18 4.84 16.68 24.37
N LYS A 19 4.38 17.65 23.57
CA LYS A 19 4.70 17.72 22.14
C LYS A 19 6.20 17.75 21.89
N ASN A 20 6.95 18.57 22.64
CA ASN A 20 8.40 18.62 22.53
C ASN A 20 9.06 17.26 22.81
N MET A 21 8.56 16.50 23.77
CA MET A 21 9.05 15.13 24.03
C MET A 21 8.81 14.22 22.82
N PHE A 22 7.62 14.27 22.22
CA PHE A 22 7.31 13.49 21.00
C PHE A 22 8.19 13.92 19.83
N THR A 23 8.46 15.20 19.65
CA THR A 23 9.31 15.73 18.56
C THR A 23 10.78 15.31 18.72
N GLN A 24 11.27 15.15 19.94
CA GLN A 24 12.64 14.72 20.21
C GLN A 24 12.84 13.21 20.13
N ASP A 25 11.77 12.42 20.18
CA ASP A 25 11.84 10.98 20.08
C ASP A 25 11.95 10.54 18.62
N TYR A 26 13.14 10.06 18.24
CA TYR A 26 13.42 9.62 16.87
C TYR A 26 12.54 8.45 16.41
N LEU A 27 12.07 7.59 17.33
CA LEU A 27 11.18 6.47 17.01
C LEU A 27 9.82 6.94 16.54
N LEU A 28 9.33 8.07 17.07
CA LEU A 28 8.05 8.65 16.70
C LEU A 28 8.09 9.46 15.41
N GLN A 29 9.27 9.78 14.90
CA GLN A 29 9.46 10.62 13.71
C GLN A 29 9.47 9.85 12.38
N GLY A 30 9.47 8.53 12.39
CA GLY A 30 9.54 7.73 11.16
C GLY A 30 9.16 6.29 11.40
N LEU A 31 7.93 6.04 11.84
CA LEU A 31 7.48 4.71 12.23
C LEU A 31 6.45 4.15 11.24
N PHE A 32 6.29 2.83 11.28
CA PHE A 32 5.29 2.10 10.55
C PHE A 32 4.28 1.50 11.53
N VAL A 33 3.00 1.81 11.34
CA VAL A 33 1.92 1.28 12.19
C VAL A 33 1.02 0.41 11.33
N LYS A 34 0.85 -0.85 11.74
CA LYS A 34 -0.08 -1.78 11.12
C LYS A 34 -1.41 -1.77 11.88
N GLY A 35 -2.52 -1.80 11.15
CA GLY A 35 -3.84 -1.89 11.75
C GLY A 35 -4.96 -1.95 10.73
N GLU A 36 -6.16 -2.15 11.22
CA GLU A 36 -7.39 -2.09 10.43
C GLU A 36 -7.94 -0.66 10.42
N VAL A 37 -8.32 -0.20 9.24
CA VAL A 37 -8.93 1.11 9.04
C VAL A 37 -10.36 1.13 9.55
N SER A 38 -10.69 2.15 10.35
CA SER A 38 -12.06 2.44 10.78
C SER A 38 -12.31 3.95 10.75
N ASN A 39 -13.58 4.37 10.78
CA ASN A 39 -13.99 5.77 10.76
C ASN A 39 -13.34 6.61 9.64
N CYS A 40 -13.23 6.04 8.45
CA CYS A 40 -12.56 6.69 7.32
C CYS A 40 -13.44 7.77 6.70
N LYS A 41 -12.95 9.02 6.73
CA LYS A 41 -13.65 10.21 6.20
C LYS A 41 -12.75 11.01 5.28
N TYR A 42 -13.23 11.22 4.06
CA TYR A 42 -12.63 12.13 3.08
C TYR A 42 -13.20 13.53 3.29
N HIS A 43 -12.37 14.46 3.74
CA HIS A 43 -12.79 15.84 3.99
C HIS A 43 -12.74 16.67 2.69
N SER A 44 -13.58 17.71 2.60
CA SER A 44 -13.63 18.63 1.43
C SER A 44 -12.31 19.36 1.15
N SER A 45 -11.48 19.56 2.19
CA SER A 45 -10.11 20.10 2.08
C SER A 45 -9.09 19.13 1.45
N GLY A 46 -9.52 17.91 1.07
CA GLY A 46 -8.66 16.87 0.51
C GLY A 46 -7.93 16.00 1.55
N HIS A 47 -8.05 16.31 2.84
CA HIS A 47 -7.48 15.48 3.90
C HIS A 47 -8.29 14.22 4.12
N ILE A 48 -7.63 13.13 4.55
CA ILE A 48 -8.28 11.87 4.94
C ILE A 48 -8.09 11.71 6.44
N TYR A 49 -9.18 11.60 7.17
CA TYR A 49 -9.20 11.29 8.59
C TYR A 49 -9.67 9.87 8.77
N PHE A 50 -8.95 9.09 9.54
CA PHE A 50 -9.30 7.71 9.83
C PHE A 50 -8.75 7.27 11.18
N THR A 51 -9.16 6.13 11.66
CA THR A 51 -8.64 5.50 12.87
C THR A 51 -8.00 4.19 12.47
N LEU A 52 -6.78 3.91 12.96
CA LEU A 52 -6.23 2.57 12.95
C LEU A 52 -6.60 1.88 14.25
N LYS A 53 -7.02 0.64 14.15
CA LYS A 53 -7.33 -0.21 15.30
C LYS A 53 -6.65 -1.59 15.17
N ASP A 54 -6.37 -2.17 16.30
CA ASP A 54 -6.01 -3.57 16.46
C ASP A 54 -6.78 -4.21 17.62
N SER A 55 -6.41 -5.39 18.05
CA SER A 55 -7.05 -6.10 19.16
C SER A 55 -6.86 -5.42 20.54
N LYS A 56 -5.93 -4.47 20.65
CA LYS A 56 -5.52 -3.86 21.93
C LYS A 56 -5.70 -2.35 22.01
N GLY A 57 -5.81 -1.67 20.88
CA GLY A 57 -5.86 -0.23 20.88
C GLY A 57 -6.31 0.42 19.58
N THR A 58 -6.44 1.75 19.65
CA THR A 58 -6.79 2.59 18.52
C THR A 58 -5.92 3.84 18.50
N ILE A 59 -5.61 4.34 17.31
CA ILE A 59 -4.95 5.63 17.12
C ILE A 59 -5.63 6.41 16.00
N ASN A 60 -5.89 7.70 16.27
CA ASN A 60 -6.40 8.60 15.23
C ASN A 60 -5.31 8.94 14.23
N CYS A 61 -5.67 8.96 12.96
CA CYS A 61 -4.75 9.19 11.86
C CYS A 61 -5.26 10.32 10.97
N VAL A 62 -4.35 11.10 10.42
CA VAL A 62 -4.65 12.09 9.40
C VAL A 62 -3.63 12.01 8.27
N MET A 63 -4.11 11.93 7.03
CA MET A 63 -3.31 12.09 5.83
C MET A 63 -3.64 13.43 5.19
N PHE A 64 -2.66 14.33 5.12
CA PHE A 64 -2.84 15.62 4.47
C PHE A 64 -2.94 15.49 2.96
N ALA A 65 -3.64 16.42 2.31
CA ALA A 65 -3.86 16.43 0.87
C ALA A 65 -2.55 16.33 0.05
N GLY A 66 -1.47 16.95 0.51
CA GLY A 66 -0.16 16.89 -0.15
C GLY A 66 0.47 15.50 -0.20
N ASN A 67 0.15 14.64 0.76
CA ASN A 67 0.66 13.27 0.81
C ASN A 67 -0.22 12.27 0.05
N ARG A 68 -1.40 12.70 -0.38
CA ARG A 68 -2.40 11.84 -1.02
C ARG A 68 -1.99 11.38 -2.42
N ALA A 69 -1.12 12.09 -3.10
CA ALA A 69 -0.63 11.72 -4.43
C ALA A 69 0.05 10.33 -4.47
N GLY A 70 0.60 9.87 -3.36
CA GLY A 70 1.19 8.54 -3.22
C GLY A 70 0.21 7.42 -2.88
N LEU A 71 -1.08 7.74 -2.67
CA LEU A 71 -2.10 6.75 -2.35
C LEU A 71 -2.70 6.17 -3.65
N THR A 72 -2.32 4.95 -4.01
CA THR A 72 -2.69 4.29 -5.27
C THR A 72 -4.07 3.61 -5.23
N PHE A 73 -4.73 3.58 -4.07
CA PHE A 73 -6.04 2.96 -3.86
C PHE A 73 -6.95 3.86 -3.01
N ARG A 74 -8.23 3.56 -3.01
CA ARG A 74 -9.19 4.25 -2.14
C ARG A 74 -9.18 3.60 -0.75
N LEU A 75 -8.81 4.37 0.27
CA LEU A 75 -8.84 3.92 1.65
C LEU A 75 -10.31 3.74 2.10
N SER A 76 -10.63 2.58 2.65
CA SER A 76 -11.98 2.21 3.10
C SER A 76 -11.94 1.50 4.45
N GLU A 77 -13.06 1.51 5.15
CA GLU A 77 -13.21 0.78 6.41
C GLU A 77 -12.98 -0.73 6.24
N GLY A 78 -12.39 -1.35 7.25
CA GLY A 78 -12.11 -2.79 7.27
C GLY A 78 -10.82 -3.21 6.56
N GLN A 79 -10.16 -2.30 5.83
CA GLN A 79 -8.89 -2.61 5.17
C GLN A 79 -7.76 -2.76 6.20
N GLN A 80 -6.96 -3.81 6.04
CA GLN A 80 -5.71 -3.96 6.76
C GLN A 80 -4.62 -3.17 6.03
N VAL A 81 -3.97 -2.25 6.73
CA VAL A 81 -2.97 -1.36 6.14
C VAL A 81 -1.74 -1.22 7.04
N VAL A 82 -0.64 -0.83 6.41
CA VAL A 82 0.55 -0.33 7.09
C VAL A 82 0.70 1.15 6.75
N VAL A 83 0.72 1.99 7.76
CA VAL A 83 0.85 3.44 7.63
C VAL A 83 2.24 3.87 8.06
N ALA A 84 2.99 4.47 7.14
CA ALA A 84 4.25 5.15 7.45
C ALA A 84 3.96 6.61 7.80
N GLY A 85 4.51 7.10 8.90
CA GLY A 85 4.24 8.46 9.33
C GLY A 85 4.99 8.88 10.59
N THR A 86 4.50 9.95 11.19
CA THR A 86 5.02 10.51 12.45
C THR A 86 3.89 10.60 13.46
N VAL A 87 4.18 10.29 14.71
CA VAL A 87 3.24 10.53 15.81
C VAL A 87 3.57 11.84 16.47
N ASP A 88 2.57 12.71 16.60
CA ASP A 88 2.73 14.00 17.24
C ASP A 88 1.47 14.36 18.03
N VAL A 89 1.57 15.37 18.89
CA VAL A 89 0.48 15.87 19.73
C VAL A 89 -0.24 17.01 19.03
N PHE A 90 -1.54 16.86 18.87
CA PHE A 90 -2.41 17.96 18.50
C PHE A 90 -2.69 18.83 19.73
N GLU A 91 -1.94 19.93 19.88
CA GLU A 91 -1.89 20.74 21.09
C GLU A 91 -3.25 21.26 21.55
N ARG A 92 -4.11 21.63 20.59
CA ARG A 92 -5.42 22.21 20.88
C ARG A 92 -6.30 21.28 21.71
N ASP A 93 -6.26 19.98 21.40
CA ASP A 93 -7.12 18.98 22.06
C ASP A 93 -6.32 18.10 23.05
N GLY A 94 -4.99 18.24 23.10
CA GLY A 94 -4.10 17.43 23.94
C GLY A 94 -4.09 15.93 23.54
N LYS A 95 -4.39 15.63 22.27
CA LYS A 95 -4.45 14.25 21.76
C LYS A 95 -3.25 13.97 20.87
N TYR A 96 -2.66 12.78 21.02
CA TYR A 96 -1.68 12.32 20.05
C TYR A 96 -2.38 11.68 18.85
N GLN A 97 -1.78 11.81 17.68
CA GLN A 97 -2.29 11.24 16.44
C GLN A 97 -1.16 10.91 15.47
N LEU A 98 -1.42 9.99 14.56
CA LEU A 98 -0.51 9.57 13.51
C LEU A 98 -0.72 10.44 12.25
N TYR A 99 0.31 11.17 11.87
CA TYR A 99 0.36 11.94 10.62
C TYR A 99 0.89 11.04 9.51
N ALA A 100 -0.02 10.51 8.70
CA ALA A 100 0.30 9.57 7.64
C ALA A 100 0.99 10.25 6.46
N LYS A 101 2.17 9.75 6.09
CA LYS A 101 2.91 10.15 4.90
C LYS A 101 2.65 9.20 3.74
N GLN A 102 2.55 7.90 4.04
CA GLN A 102 2.27 6.85 3.07
C GLN A 102 1.38 5.78 3.72
N ILE A 103 0.48 5.21 2.91
CA ILE A 103 -0.39 4.11 3.33
C ILE A 103 -0.27 3.01 2.28
N ILE A 104 -0.02 1.78 2.70
CA ILE A 104 0.05 0.59 1.86
C ILE A 104 -0.90 -0.48 2.39
N LEU A 105 -1.53 -1.24 1.50
CA LEU A 105 -2.34 -2.39 1.91
C LEU A 105 -1.45 -3.45 2.56
N ASP A 106 -1.90 -3.98 3.68
CA ASP A 106 -1.20 -5.10 4.33
C ASP A 106 -1.25 -6.34 3.42
N GLY A 107 -0.09 -6.94 3.23
CA GLY A 107 0.11 -8.03 2.26
C GLY A 107 0.55 -7.57 0.86
N ALA A 108 0.27 -6.34 0.44
CA ALA A 108 0.80 -5.82 -0.82
C ALA A 108 2.33 -5.63 -0.77
N GLY A 109 2.86 -5.21 0.37
CA GLY A 109 4.31 -5.09 0.58
C GLY A 109 5.03 -6.43 0.50
N LEU A 110 4.51 -7.46 1.16
CA LEU A 110 5.07 -8.82 1.14
C LEU A 110 5.02 -9.44 -0.26
N LEU A 111 3.95 -9.18 -1.00
CA LEU A 111 3.82 -9.65 -2.38
C LEU A 111 4.80 -8.92 -3.31
N TYR A 112 4.98 -7.62 -3.12
CA TYR A 112 5.94 -6.83 -3.87
C TYR A 112 7.39 -7.23 -3.56
N GLU A 113 7.73 -7.47 -2.30
CA GLU A 113 9.06 -7.99 -1.91
C GLU A 113 9.34 -9.34 -2.55
N LYS A 114 8.37 -10.28 -2.50
CA LYS A 114 8.48 -11.58 -3.18
C LYS A 114 8.62 -11.44 -4.69
N TYR A 115 7.90 -10.50 -5.30
CA TYR A 115 8.03 -10.20 -6.72
C TYR A 115 9.43 -9.68 -7.06
N GLU A 116 9.95 -8.70 -6.31
CA GLU A 116 11.29 -8.14 -6.56
C GLU A 116 12.40 -9.15 -6.24
N GLN A 117 12.21 -10.02 -5.25
CA GLN A 117 13.13 -11.12 -4.97
C GLN A 117 13.14 -12.12 -6.12
N LEU A 118 11.98 -12.60 -6.56
CA LEU A 118 11.87 -13.53 -7.68
C LEU A 118 12.44 -12.94 -8.97
N LYS A 119 12.19 -11.67 -9.23
CA LYS A 119 12.74 -10.97 -10.40
C LYS A 119 14.26 -10.91 -10.36
N ARG A 120 14.87 -10.67 -9.19
CA ARG A 120 16.34 -10.71 -9.03
C ARG A 120 16.88 -12.12 -9.24
N GLU A 121 16.29 -13.13 -8.62
CA GLU A 121 16.68 -14.53 -8.78
C GLU A 121 16.63 -14.96 -10.25
N LEU A 122 15.56 -14.63 -10.98
CA LEU A 122 15.43 -14.93 -12.40
C LEU A 122 16.44 -14.16 -13.26
N ALA A 123 16.79 -12.91 -12.88
CA ALA A 123 17.80 -12.13 -13.57
C ALA A 123 19.21 -12.73 -13.36
N GLU A 124 19.53 -13.16 -12.13
CA GLU A 124 20.80 -13.83 -11.80
C GLU A 124 20.94 -15.17 -12.53
N LEU A 125 19.85 -15.90 -12.69
CA LEU A 125 19.79 -17.12 -13.51
C LEU A 125 19.88 -16.85 -15.03
N GLY A 126 19.97 -15.56 -15.42
CA GLY A 126 20.07 -15.18 -16.83
C GLY A 126 18.77 -15.31 -17.64
N MET A 127 17.63 -15.59 -17.01
CA MET A 127 16.36 -15.84 -17.69
C MET A 127 15.87 -14.68 -18.57
N PHE A 128 16.35 -13.46 -18.33
CA PHE A 128 16.02 -12.28 -19.12
C PHE A 128 17.09 -11.93 -20.15
N ALA A 129 18.17 -12.73 -20.23
CA ALA A 129 19.27 -12.47 -21.17
C ALA A 129 18.82 -12.63 -22.62
N GLN A 130 19.43 -11.83 -23.50
CA GLN A 130 19.07 -11.82 -24.92
C GLN A 130 19.32 -13.17 -25.60
N GLU A 131 20.27 -13.95 -25.09
CA GLU A 131 20.68 -15.27 -25.59
C GLU A 131 19.54 -16.30 -25.52
N TYR A 132 18.64 -16.17 -24.54
CA TYR A 132 17.48 -17.06 -24.39
C TYR A 132 16.26 -16.62 -25.19
N LYS A 133 16.31 -15.44 -25.81
CA LYS A 133 15.19 -14.95 -26.62
C LYS A 133 15.23 -15.56 -28.02
N GLN A 134 14.17 -16.24 -28.37
CA GLN A 134 14.00 -16.81 -29.70
C GLN A 134 13.33 -15.80 -30.63
N PRO A 135 13.74 -15.74 -31.93
CA PRO A 135 13.04 -14.91 -32.90
C PRO A 135 11.61 -15.45 -33.13
N ILE A 136 10.67 -14.54 -33.30
CA ILE A 136 9.27 -14.91 -33.57
C ILE A 136 9.22 -15.57 -34.94
N PRO A 137 8.69 -16.81 -35.06
CA PRO A 137 8.60 -17.51 -36.33
C PRO A 137 7.62 -16.80 -37.26
N LYS A 138 7.97 -16.73 -38.56
CA LYS A 138 7.14 -16.08 -39.58
C LYS A 138 5.78 -16.78 -39.76
N TYR A 139 5.75 -18.08 -39.59
CA TYR A 139 4.54 -18.92 -39.66
C TYR A 139 4.48 -19.80 -38.42
N ILE A 140 3.41 -19.66 -37.67
CA ILE A 140 3.17 -20.46 -36.46
C ILE A 140 2.21 -21.59 -36.73
N LYS A 141 2.51 -22.78 -36.20
CA LYS A 141 1.62 -23.93 -36.19
C LYS A 141 0.81 -24.02 -34.91
N THR A 142 1.41 -23.58 -33.80
CA THR A 142 0.82 -23.65 -32.48
C THR A 142 0.94 -22.27 -31.78
N LEU A 143 -0.14 -21.80 -31.19
CA LEU A 143 -0.23 -20.60 -30.40
C LEU A 143 -0.56 -21.00 -28.96
N GLY A 144 0.37 -20.76 -28.02
CA GLY A 144 0.13 -20.87 -26.58
C GLY A 144 -0.48 -19.57 -26.04
N VAL A 145 -1.56 -19.68 -25.31
CA VAL A 145 -2.24 -18.53 -24.66
C VAL A 145 -2.33 -18.78 -23.17
N VAL A 146 -1.75 -17.89 -22.38
CA VAL A 146 -1.82 -17.92 -20.91
C VAL A 146 -2.73 -16.78 -20.46
N THR A 147 -3.94 -17.12 -20.01
CA THR A 147 -4.95 -16.16 -19.59
C THR A 147 -6.06 -16.85 -18.78
N ALA A 148 -7.00 -16.09 -18.24
CA ALA A 148 -8.19 -16.66 -17.62
C ALA A 148 -8.97 -17.51 -18.67
N ASP A 149 -9.50 -18.66 -18.24
CA ASP A 149 -10.26 -19.59 -19.08
C ASP A 149 -11.62 -19.02 -19.52
N THR A 150 -12.11 -18.02 -18.81
CA THR A 150 -13.38 -17.35 -19.07
C THR A 150 -13.15 -15.85 -19.29
N GLY A 151 -13.79 -15.27 -20.28
CA GLY A 151 -13.74 -13.83 -20.53
C GLY A 151 -13.77 -13.43 -22.00
N ALA A 152 -13.83 -12.13 -22.26
CA ALA A 152 -13.84 -11.56 -23.61
C ALA A 152 -12.47 -11.75 -24.30
N ALA A 153 -11.38 -11.56 -23.57
CA ALA A 153 -10.02 -11.59 -24.12
C ALA A 153 -9.66 -12.94 -24.77
N VAL A 154 -9.97 -14.06 -24.12
CA VAL A 154 -9.69 -15.39 -24.69
C VAL A 154 -10.53 -15.65 -25.94
N ARG A 155 -11.78 -15.21 -25.96
CA ARG A 155 -12.66 -15.35 -27.14
C ARG A 155 -12.16 -14.53 -28.31
N ASP A 156 -11.75 -13.31 -28.08
CA ASP A 156 -11.19 -12.43 -29.11
C ASP A 156 -9.90 -13.00 -29.70
N ILE A 157 -9.00 -13.51 -28.85
CA ILE A 157 -7.75 -14.16 -29.32
C ILE A 157 -8.07 -15.35 -30.22
N ILE A 158 -8.96 -16.24 -29.78
CA ILE A 158 -9.38 -17.43 -30.57
C ILE A 158 -9.99 -16.99 -31.88
N GLN A 159 -10.94 -16.06 -31.87
CA GLN A 159 -11.64 -15.59 -33.05
C GLN A 159 -10.67 -14.96 -34.08
N ILE A 160 -9.77 -14.08 -33.60
CA ILE A 160 -8.82 -13.39 -34.47
C ILE A 160 -7.78 -14.37 -35.03
N ALA A 161 -7.24 -15.25 -34.19
CA ALA A 161 -6.24 -16.22 -34.60
C ALA A 161 -6.81 -17.20 -35.65
N THR A 162 -7.98 -17.78 -35.40
CA THR A 162 -8.65 -18.72 -36.32
C THR A 162 -9.06 -18.05 -37.63
N ARG A 163 -9.51 -16.80 -37.58
CA ARG A 163 -9.85 -16.04 -38.81
C ARG A 163 -8.62 -15.79 -39.69
N ARG A 164 -7.45 -15.57 -39.10
CA ARG A 164 -6.20 -15.29 -39.83
C ARG A 164 -5.48 -16.54 -40.29
N ASN A 165 -5.50 -17.58 -39.48
CA ASN A 165 -4.90 -18.87 -39.78
C ASN A 165 -5.81 -20.01 -39.25
N PRO A 166 -6.70 -20.56 -40.07
CA PRO A 166 -7.62 -21.64 -39.65
C PRO A 166 -6.91 -22.93 -39.20
N TYR A 167 -5.64 -23.10 -39.57
CA TYR A 167 -4.85 -24.29 -39.25
C TYR A 167 -3.99 -24.13 -38.00
N VAL A 168 -4.06 -22.99 -37.29
CA VAL A 168 -3.29 -22.79 -36.06
C VAL A 168 -3.93 -23.60 -34.94
N GLN A 169 -3.12 -24.39 -34.26
CA GLN A 169 -3.52 -25.04 -33.02
C GLN A 169 -3.40 -24.04 -31.86
N ILE A 170 -4.49 -23.81 -31.14
CA ILE A 170 -4.48 -22.94 -29.98
C ILE A 170 -4.47 -23.80 -28.73
N ILE A 171 -3.47 -23.61 -27.87
CA ILE A 171 -3.35 -24.24 -26.55
C ILE A 171 -3.57 -23.18 -25.49
N LEU A 172 -4.68 -23.32 -24.76
CA LEU A 172 -4.98 -22.42 -23.62
C LEU A 172 -4.40 -23.00 -22.33
N TYR A 173 -3.61 -22.20 -21.64
CA TYR A 173 -3.15 -22.49 -20.29
C TYR A 173 -3.87 -21.54 -19.33
N PRO A 174 -4.81 -22.05 -18.51
CA PRO A 174 -5.57 -21.21 -17.58
C PRO A 174 -4.67 -20.60 -16.52
N ALA A 175 -4.76 -19.31 -16.33
CA ALA A 175 -4.06 -18.58 -15.27
C ALA A 175 -4.98 -17.50 -14.68
N ILE A 176 -4.86 -17.29 -13.40
CA ILE A 176 -5.54 -16.17 -12.73
C ILE A 176 -4.72 -14.91 -13.00
N VAL A 177 -5.37 -13.92 -13.62
CA VAL A 177 -4.78 -12.62 -13.97
C VAL A 177 -5.42 -11.53 -13.11
#